data_74a4ac8a1161da95394f760c70969d26
#
_entry.id   74a4ac8a1161da95394f760c70969d26
#
_cell.length_a   1.000
_cell.length_b   1.000
_cell.length_c   1.000
_cell.angle_alpha   90.00
_cell.angle_beta   90.00
_cell.angle_gamma   90.00
#
_symmetry.space_group_name_H-M   'P 1'
#
loop_
_entity.id
_entity.type
_entity.pdbx_description
1 polymer ?
#
loop_
_entity_poly.entity_id
_entity_poly.type
_entity_poly.pdbx_seq_one_letter_code
_entity_poly.pdbx_strand_id
1 'polypeptide(L)'
;MSVISSTPSSLHHRLVAGKALREITWLKVGGAADWLFEPHSAEELQLFLSHLPHDIPITIMGAGSNLLVRDGGVEGVVIRLAGALAEARLDGTSIHAGAGCTDGQVARFAAKQCRSNLEFLVGIPGTIGGGLRMNAGCYGSEFRDVLISATVMTRSGTIIKATADEMGMAYRHSNAPQDWIFLSAEFTTIAGTNDIIRATMKDMIANRGAAQPVGVRTGGSTFANPDGHKAW
;
A
#
# COMPACT_ATOMS: atom_id res chain seq x y z
N MET A 1 8.14 -18.01 -22.35
CA MET A 1 9.23 -18.37 -21.41
C MET A 1 8.67 -18.42 -20.00
N SER A 2 9.20 -19.28 -19.13
CA SER A 2 8.75 -19.34 -17.72
C SER A 2 9.34 -18.15 -16.94
N VAL A 3 8.59 -17.55 -16.00
CA VAL A 3 9.07 -16.48 -15.12
C VAL A 3 10.39 -16.85 -14.44
N ILE A 4 10.51 -18.08 -13.92
CA ILE A 4 11.73 -18.52 -13.24
C ILE A 4 12.96 -18.58 -14.17
N SER A 5 12.78 -18.96 -15.43
CA SER A 5 13.90 -19.05 -16.40
C SER A 5 14.38 -17.70 -16.88
N SER A 6 13.55 -16.67 -16.81
CA SER A 6 13.95 -15.28 -17.15
C SER A 6 14.49 -14.51 -15.95
N THR A 7 14.22 -14.97 -14.72
CA THR A 7 14.65 -14.27 -13.50
C THR A 7 16.09 -14.64 -13.14
N PRO A 8 16.95 -13.67 -12.80
CA PRO A 8 18.29 -13.93 -12.29
C PRO A 8 18.28 -14.86 -11.07
N SER A 9 19.21 -15.81 -11.02
CA SER A 9 19.28 -16.80 -9.93
C SER A 9 19.43 -16.19 -8.54
N SER A 10 20.03 -15.01 -8.44
CA SER A 10 20.15 -14.23 -7.21
C SER A 10 18.80 -13.85 -6.61
N LEU A 11 17.72 -13.82 -7.41
CA LEU A 11 16.35 -13.45 -6.97
C LEU A 11 15.43 -14.67 -6.79
N HIS A 12 15.86 -15.88 -7.12
CA HIS A 12 15.01 -17.07 -7.02
C HIS A 12 14.46 -17.30 -5.60
N HIS A 13 15.22 -16.95 -4.58
CA HIS A 13 14.80 -17.05 -3.17
C HIS A 13 13.68 -16.08 -2.79
N ARG A 14 13.38 -15.10 -3.66
CA ARG A 14 12.25 -14.13 -3.52
C ARG A 14 11.00 -14.57 -4.29
N LEU A 15 11.07 -15.67 -5.05
CA LEU A 15 9.98 -16.16 -5.87
C LEU A 15 9.33 -17.40 -5.24
N VAL A 16 8.02 -17.41 -5.18
CA VAL A 16 7.22 -18.54 -4.73
C VAL A 16 6.19 -18.89 -5.82
N ALA A 17 6.31 -20.09 -6.39
CA ALA A 17 5.36 -20.59 -7.36
C ALA A 17 4.06 -21.04 -6.67
N GLY A 18 2.91 -20.80 -7.29
CA GLY A 18 1.63 -21.32 -6.85
C GLY A 18 1.19 -20.82 -5.46
N LYS A 19 1.58 -19.62 -5.06
CA LYS A 19 1.25 -19.08 -3.73
C LYS A 19 -0.26 -18.90 -3.58
N ALA A 20 -0.86 -19.60 -2.63
CA ALA A 20 -2.29 -19.47 -2.30
C ALA A 20 -2.57 -18.05 -1.74
N LEU A 21 -3.26 -17.21 -2.53
CA LEU A 21 -3.51 -15.82 -2.17
C LEU A 21 -4.46 -15.66 -0.97
N ARG A 22 -5.34 -16.67 -0.73
CA ARG A 22 -6.17 -16.71 0.49
C ARG A 22 -5.37 -16.65 1.79
N GLU A 23 -4.09 -16.99 1.78
CA GLU A 23 -3.23 -16.93 2.97
C GLU A 23 -2.78 -15.50 3.30
N ILE A 24 -2.72 -14.62 2.28
CA ILE A 24 -2.16 -13.27 2.37
C ILE A 24 -3.16 -12.16 2.01
N THR A 25 -4.40 -12.49 1.65
CA THR A 25 -5.50 -11.53 1.46
C THR A 25 -6.30 -11.36 2.75
N TRP A 26 -6.93 -10.19 2.91
CA TRP A 26 -7.76 -9.87 4.08
C TRP A 26 -8.98 -10.79 4.19
N LEU A 27 -9.68 -11.00 3.09
CA LEU A 27 -10.90 -11.83 3.05
C LEU A 27 -10.63 -13.33 3.23
N LYS A 28 -9.36 -13.77 3.11
CA LYS A 28 -8.94 -15.18 3.22
C LYS A 28 -9.63 -16.11 2.22
N VAL A 29 -9.94 -15.58 1.05
CA VAL A 29 -10.47 -16.32 -0.10
C VAL A 29 -9.61 -16.08 -1.33
N GLY A 30 -9.76 -16.91 -2.36
CA GLY A 30 -9.10 -16.80 -3.66
C GLY A 30 -8.08 -17.90 -3.93
N GLY A 31 -7.87 -18.15 -5.22
CA GLY A 31 -6.90 -19.10 -5.75
C GLY A 31 -5.46 -18.67 -5.60
N ALA A 32 -4.56 -19.33 -6.31
CA ALA A 32 -3.14 -19.07 -6.25
C ALA A 32 -2.72 -17.96 -7.24
N ALA A 33 -1.61 -17.28 -6.95
CA ALA A 33 -0.83 -16.60 -7.96
C ALA A 33 0.05 -17.62 -8.68
N ASP A 34 0.28 -17.47 -9.99
CA ASP A 34 1.27 -18.30 -10.68
C ASP A 34 2.63 -18.13 -10.01
N TRP A 35 2.98 -16.86 -9.75
CA TRP A 35 4.19 -16.49 -9.02
C TRP A 35 3.92 -15.36 -8.03
N LEU A 36 4.47 -15.47 -6.82
CA LEU A 36 4.63 -14.37 -5.88
C LEU A 36 6.10 -13.95 -5.86
N PHE A 37 6.36 -12.65 -6.05
CA PHE A 37 7.68 -12.05 -5.90
C PHE A 37 7.67 -11.03 -4.76
N GLU A 38 8.60 -11.17 -3.81
CA GLU A 38 8.72 -10.29 -2.66
C GLU A 38 10.08 -9.58 -2.64
N PRO A 39 10.27 -8.49 -3.43
CA PRO A 39 11.50 -7.72 -3.42
C PRO A 39 11.69 -7.01 -2.07
N HIS A 40 12.93 -6.99 -1.58
CA HIS A 40 13.31 -6.31 -0.34
C HIS A 40 13.98 -4.96 -0.57
N SER A 41 14.30 -4.62 -1.83
CA SER A 41 14.85 -3.32 -2.22
C SER A 41 14.36 -2.90 -3.61
N ALA A 42 14.56 -1.61 -3.93
CA ALA A 42 14.23 -1.08 -5.26
C ALA A 42 15.12 -1.70 -6.35
N GLU A 43 16.38 -2.00 -6.03
CA GLU A 43 17.34 -2.64 -6.94
C GLU A 43 16.92 -4.07 -7.28
N GLU A 44 16.44 -4.86 -6.29
CA GLU A 44 15.90 -6.20 -6.53
C GLU A 44 14.68 -6.14 -7.46
N LEU A 45 13.76 -5.17 -7.20
CA LEU A 45 12.59 -4.97 -8.05
C LEU A 45 12.99 -4.55 -9.48
N GLN A 46 13.91 -3.59 -9.62
CA GLN A 46 14.39 -3.11 -10.92
C GLN A 46 15.07 -4.23 -11.72
N LEU A 47 15.93 -5.00 -11.05
CA LEU A 47 16.60 -6.15 -11.66
C LEU A 47 15.59 -7.21 -12.12
N PHE A 48 14.56 -7.50 -11.30
CA PHE A 48 13.51 -8.43 -11.68
C PHE A 48 12.73 -7.93 -12.91
N LEU A 49 12.29 -6.67 -12.90
CA LEU A 49 11.51 -6.09 -13.99
C LEU A 49 12.29 -6.03 -15.32
N SER A 50 13.61 -5.79 -15.27
CA SER A 50 14.46 -5.74 -16.46
C SER A 50 14.60 -7.09 -17.17
N HIS A 51 14.35 -8.20 -16.47
CA HIS A 51 14.43 -9.56 -17.01
C HIS A 51 13.07 -10.20 -17.24
N LEU A 52 11.99 -9.63 -16.67
CA LEU A 52 10.63 -10.18 -16.82
C LEU A 52 10.08 -9.83 -18.20
N PRO A 53 9.69 -10.81 -19.03
CA PRO A 53 9.04 -10.56 -20.33
C PRO A 53 7.86 -9.60 -20.22
N HIS A 54 7.70 -8.71 -21.18
CA HIS A 54 6.67 -7.66 -21.14
C HIS A 54 5.25 -8.21 -21.24
N ASP A 55 5.07 -9.37 -21.85
CA ASP A 55 3.80 -10.09 -21.98
C ASP A 55 3.35 -10.79 -20.69
N ILE A 56 4.21 -10.94 -19.69
CA ILE A 56 3.84 -11.48 -18.39
C ILE A 56 3.11 -10.41 -17.56
N PRO A 57 1.84 -10.67 -17.15
CA PRO A 57 1.08 -9.74 -16.33
C PRO A 57 1.72 -9.54 -14.95
N ILE A 58 1.60 -8.31 -14.43
CA ILE A 58 2.00 -7.97 -13.06
C ILE A 58 0.80 -7.45 -12.30
N THR A 59 0.62 -7.97 -11.09
CA THR A 59 -0.35 -7.46 -10.12
C THR A 59 0.38 -7.01 -8.86
N ILE A 60 0.25 -5.75 -8.49
CA ILE A 60 0.82 -5.23 -7.24
C ILE A 60 -0.17 -5.44 -6.12
N MET A 61 0.28 -6.04 -5.02
CA MET A 61 -0.54 -6.32 -3.85
C MET A 61 0.11 -5.76 -2.58
N GLY A 62 -0.64 -4.97 -1.82
CA GLY A 62 -0.26 -4.56 -0.46
C GLY A 62 -0.76 -5.57 0.58
N ALA A 63 -1.52 -5.10 1.57
CA ALA A 63 -2.14 -5.95 2.60
C ALA A 63 -3.29 -6.83 2.08
N GLY A 64 -3.67 -6.71 0.82
CA GLY A 64 -4.81 -7.45 0.24
C GLY A 64 -6.17 -7.08 0.86
N SER A 65 -6.29 -5.90 1.45
CA SER A 65 -7.49 -5.44 2.16
C SER A 65 -8.60 -4.93 1.23
N ASN A 66 -8.23 -4.55 -0.01
CA ASN A 66 -9.16 -4.08 -1.04
C ASN A 66 -9.18 -5.01 -2.26
N LEU A 67 -8.91 -6.28 -2.05
CA LEU A 67 -8.85 -7.30 -3.11
C LEU A 67 -9.79 -8.45 -2.83
N LEU A 68 -10.57 -8.81 -3.83
CA LEU A 68 -11.31 -10.06 -3.89
C LEU A 68 -10.72 -10.92 -5.02
N VAL A 69 -9.94 -11.92 -4.65
CA VAL A 69 -9.33 -12.85 -5.60
C VAL A 69 -10.31 -13.99 -5.87
N ARG A 70 -10.56 -14.30 -7.14
CA ARG A 70 -11.40 -15.44 -7.55
C ARG A 70 -10.66 -16.78 -7.39
N ASP A 71 -11.39 -17.88 -7.42
CA ASP A 71 -10.83 -19.23 -7.26
C ASP A 71 -9.80 -19.61 -8.33
N GLY A 72 -9.93 -19.04 -9.55
CA GLY A 72 -8.95 -19.21 -10.62
C GLY A 72 -7.59 -18.57 -10.35
N GLY A 73 -7.47 -17.77 -9.30
CA GLY A 73 -6.20 -17.15 -8.93
C GLY A 73 -5.85 -15.90 -9.75
N VAL A 74 -4.55 -15.61 -9.82
CA VAL A 74 -3.98 -14.48 -10.56
C VAL A 74 -2.86 -14.99 -11.47
N GLU A 75 -3.03 -14.73 -12.76
CA GLU A 75 -2.05 -15.05 -13.79
C GLU A 75 -0.82 -14.14 -13.68
N GLY A 76 0.33 -14.68 -14.04
CA GLY A 76 1.61 -13.96 -14.08
C GLY A 76 2.25 -13.79 -12.70
N VAL A 77 2.65 -12.56 -12.36
CA VAL A 77 3.39 -12.29 -11.12
C VAL A 77 2.63 -11.34 -10.22
N VAL A 78 2.37 -11.79 -9.00
CA VAL A 78 1.95 -10.91 -7.90
C VAL A 78 3.22 -10.38 -7.23
N ILE A 79 3.38 -9.05 -7.14
CA ILE A 79 4.49 -8.39 -6.46
C ILE A 79 4.00 -7.81 -5.14
N ARG A 80 4.68 -8.15 -4.04
CA ARG A 80 4.41 -7.64 -2.70
C ARG A 80 5.70 -7.08 -2.09
N LEU A 81 5.71 -5.79 -1.80
CA LEU A 81 6.90 -5.10 -1.32
C LEU A 81 7.21 -5.44 0.14
N ALA A 82 8.50 -5.72 0.43
CA ALA A 82 8.99 -6.12 1.75
C ALA A 82 10.38 -5.49 2.05
N GLY A 83 11.03 -5.91 3.12
CA GLY A 83 12.35 -5.44 3.51
C GLY A 83 12.43 -3.92 3.64
N ALA A 84 13.44 -3.29 3.05
CA ALA A 84 13.63 -1.83 3.08
C ALA A 84 12.45 -1.05 2.45
N LEU A 85 11.69 -1.68 1.54
CA LEU A 85 10.46 -1.10 0.96
C LEU A 85 9.27 -1.10 1.93
N ALA A 86 9.43 -1.63 3.14
CA ALA A 86 8.42 -1.66 4.21
C ALA A 86 8.93 -0.99 5.51
N GLU A 87 9.85 -0.04 5.40
CA GLU A 87 10.40 0.72 6.52
C GLU A 87 9.96 2.18 6.50
N ALA A 88 9.87 2.79 7.69
CA ALA A 88 9.58 4.21 7.86
C ALA A 88 10.75 4.90 8.55
N ARG A 89 11.06 6.14 8.13
CA ARG A 89 12.10 6.99 8.72
C ARG A 89 11.63 8.43 8.84
N LEU A 90 12.15 9.12 9.83
CA LEU A 90 12.00 10.58 9.97
C LEU A 90 13.11 11.27 9.19
N ASP A 91 12.76 12.31 8.45
CA ASP A 91 13.69 13.16 7.72
C ASP A 91 13.32 14.63 7.97
N GLY A 92 14.07 15.29 8.86
CA GLY A 92 13.71 16.62 9.32
C GLY A 92 12.31 16.66 9.94
N THR A 93 11.36 17.27 9.25
CA THR A 93 9.97 17.36 9.68
C THR A 93 9.02 16.46 8.89
N SER A 94 9.51 15.76 7.87
CA SER A 94 8.72 14.82 7.06
C SER A 94 8.94 13.38 7.50
N ILE A 95 7.98 12.51 7.18
CA ILE A 95 8.11 11.07 7.34
C ILE A 95 8.16 10.42 5.96
N HIS A 96 9.25 9.69 5.71
CA HIS A 96 9.37 8.80 4.58
C HIS A 96 8.89 7.41 4.98
N ALA A 97 7.99 6.83 4.19
CA ALA A 97 7.46 5.49 4.42
C ALA A 97 7.54 4.67 3.14
N GLY A 98 8.15 3.49 3.20
CA GLY A 98 8.14 2.51 2.13
C GLY A 98 6.71 2.06 1.81
N ALA A 99 6.42 1.81 0.54
CA ALA A 99 5.07 1.48 0.09
C ALA A 99 4.55 0.14 0.65
N GLY A 100 5.44 -0.74 1.13
CA GLY A 100 5.11 -1.96 1.85
C GLY A 100 4.76 -1.77 3.32
N CYS A 101 5.04 -0.60 3.94
CA CYS A 101 4.61 -0.29 5.30
C CYS A 101 3.09 -0.37 5.40
N THR A 102 2.57 -0.94 6.50
CA THR A 102 1.15 -0.78 6.77
C THR A 102 0.85 0.64 7.26
N ASP A 103 -0.32 1.16 6.91
CA ASP A 103 -0.76 2.50 7.29
C ASP A 103 -0.69 2.68 8.82
N GLY A 104 -1.17 1.69 9.57
CA GLY A 104 -1.09 1.71 11.03
C GLY A 104 0.34 1.65 11.60
N GLN A 105 1.33 1.05 10.90
CA GLN A 105 2.74 1.12 11.30
C GLN A 105 3.28 2.55 11.18
N VAL A 106 2.96 3.24 10.08
CA VAL A 106 3.38 4.61 9.84
C VAL A 106 2.76 5.57 10.86
N ALA A 107 1.45 5.43 11.17
CA ALA A 107 0.80 6.22 12.22
C ALA A 107 1.50 6.05 13.59
N ARG A 108 1.76 4.80 13.99
CA ARG A 108 2.47 4.51 15.25
C ARG A 108 3.92 5.00 15.25
N PHE A 109 4.60 4.93 14.11
CA PHE A 109 5.95 5.49 13.95
C PHE A 109 5.91 7.01 14.12
N ALA A 110 4.99 7.72 13.46
CA ALA A 110 4.80 9.16 13.59
C ALA A 110 4.59 9.57 15.06
N ALA A 111 3.71 8.87 15.77
CA ALA A 111 3.48 9.10 17.19
C ALA A 111 4.76 8.96 18.04
N LYS A 112 5.58 7.92 17.79
CA LYS A 112 6.87 7.74 18.49
C LYS A 112 7.86 8.88 18.22
N GLN A 113 7.79 9.49 17.05
CA GLN A 113 8.61 10.63 16.64
C GLN A 113 8.01 11.98 17.05
N CYS A 114 6.93 12.00 17.83
CA CYS A 114 6.16 13.19 18.20
C CYS A 114 5.73 14.01 16.97
N ARG A 115 5.29 13.30 15.92
CA ARG A 115 4.79 13.87 14.67
C ARG A 115 3.31 13.57 14.50
N SER A 116 2.53 14.65 14.38
CA SER A 116 1.08 14.66 14.17
C SER A 116 0.74 14.80 12.67
N ASN A 117 -0.53 14.71 12.34
CA ASN A 117 -1.12 14.81 11.01
C ASN A 117 -1.19 13.48 10.24
N LEU A 118 -0.73 12.36 10.83
CA LEU A 118 -0.81 11.01 10.25
C LEU A 118 -1.66 10.04 11.10
N GLU A 119 -2.42 10.55 12.09
CA GLU A 119 -3.23 9.74 13.00
C GLU A 119 -4.33 8.95 12.25
N PHE A 120 -4.90 9.55 11.20
CA PHE A 120 -5.97 8.94 10.40
C PHE A 120 -5.56 7.61 9.76
N LEU A 121 -4.26 7.42 9.48
CA LEU A 121 -3.72 6.18 8.91
C LEU A 121 -4.01 4.95 9.80
N VAL A 122 -4.21 5.12 11.11
CA VAL A 122 -4.56 4.01 12.00
C VAL A 122 -5.89 3.37 11.65
N GLY A 123 -6.78 4.13 10.99
CA GLY A 123 -8.08 3.66 10.52
C GLY A 123 -8.08 2.97 9.16
N ILE A 124 -6.95 2.92 8.46
CA ILE A 124 -6.86 2.34 7.11
C ILE A 124 -6.21 0.96 7.19
N PRO A 125 -6.93 -0.13 6.85
CA PRO A 125 -6.36 -1.48 6.86
C PRO A 125 -5.63 -1.76 5.53
N GLY A 126 -4.53 -1.07 5.29
CA GLY A 126 -3.82 -1.13 4.02
C GLY A 126 -2.31 -1.00 4.18
N THR A 127 -1.65 -0.77 3.06
CA THR A 127 -0.25 -0.35 2.97
C THR A 127 -0.16 1.00 2.28
N ILE A 128 0.92 1.72 2.53
CA ILE A 128 1.17 3.04 1.93
C ILE A 128 1.01 3.01 0.40
N GLY A 129 1.54 1.99 -0.29
CA GLY A 129 1.36 1.85 -1.74
C GLY A 129 -0.09 1.68 -2.17
N GLY A 130 -0.88 0.91 -1.41
CA GLY A 130 -2.32 0.76 -1.63
C GLY A 130 -3.07 2.07 -1.34
N GLY A 131 -2.68 2.78 -0.29
CA GLY A 131 -3.21 4.08 0.07
C GLY A 131 -3.01 5.14 -1.02
N LEU A 132 -1.80 5.20 -1.59
CA LEU A 132 -1.47 6.06 -2.72
C LEU A 132 -2.33 5.75 -3.96
N ARG A 133 -2.47 4.45 -4.31
CA ARG A 133 -3.25 4.01 -5.48
C ARG A 133 -4.71 4.41 -5.38
N MET A 134 -5.27 4.43 -4.19
CA MET A 134 -6.69 4.68 -3.93
C MET A 134 -6.98 6.08 -3.39
N ASN A 135 -5.97 6.93 -3.17
CA ASN A 135 -6.12 8.12 -2.34
C ASN A 135 -6.94 7.80 -1.08
N ALA A 136 -6.47 6.80 -0.33
CA ALA A 136 -7.21 6.29 0.81
C ALA A 136 -7.35 7.37 1.89
N GLY A 137 -8.47 7.35 2.60
CA GLY A 137 -8.72 8.32 3.67
C GLY A 137 -9.78 7.83 4.64
N CYS A 138 -9.75 8.39 5.84
CA CYS A 138 -10.78 8.26 6.87
C CYS A 138 -10.67 9.40 7.87
N TYR A 139 -11.72 9.58 8.67
CA TYR A 139 -11.79 10.63 9.70
C TYR A 139 -11.57 12.05 9.16
N GLY A 140 -12.04 12.32 7.92
CA GLY A 140 -11.95 13.64 7.28
C GLY A 140 -10.59 13.98 6.66
N SER A 141 -9.63 13.05 6.65
CA SER A 141 -8.32 13.22 6.00
C SER A 141 -8.08 12.12 4.98
N GLU A 142 -7.31 12.42 3.96
CA GLU A 142 -6.90 11.47 2.92
C GLU A 142 -5.42 11.65 2.54
N PHE A 143 -4.86 10.71 1.79
CA PHE A 143 -3.43 10.71 1.46
C PHE A 143 -2.99 12.01 0.77
N ARG A 144 -3.79 12.55 -0.18
CA ARG A 144 -3.46 13.82 -0.87
C ARG A 144 -3.25 15.01 0.06
N ASP A 145 -3.90 15.04 1.23
CA ASP A 145 -3.83 16.16 2.16
C ASP A 145 -2.48 16.26 2.87
N VAL A 146 -1.76 15.15 2.94
CA VAL A 146 -0.50 15.03 3.67
C VAL A 146 0.68 14.62 2.79
N LEU A 147 0.45 14.24 1.54
CA LEU A 147 1.48 13.77 0.62
C LEU A 147 2.32 14.94 0.09
N ILE A 148 3.63 14.88 0.32
CA ILE A 148 4.61 15.75 -0.35
C ILE A 148 4.93 15.18 -1.72
N SER A 149 5.36 13.92 -1.77
CA SER A 149 5.65 13.21 -3.01
C SER A 149 5.59 11.69 -2.83
N ALA A 150 5.32 10.97 -3.91
CA ALA A 150 5.50 9.53 -4.01
C ALA A 150 6.69 9.23 -4.90
N THR A 151 7.50 8.24 -4.53
CA THR A 151 8.51 7.65 -5.42
C THR A 151 7.91 6.40 -6.05
N VAL A 152 7.98 6.31 -7.36
CA VAL A 152 7.41 5.20 -8.14
C VAL A 152 8.44 4.62 -9.10
N MET A 153 8.28 3.35 -9.44
CA MET A 153 9.00 2.67 -10.49
C MET A 153 8.02 2.29 -11.59
N THR A 154 8.36 2.63 -12.84
CA THR A 154 7.60 2.19 -14.01
C THR A 154 7.89 0.73 -14.33
N ARG A 155 7.08 0.13 -15.21
CA ARG A 155 7.32 -1.23 -15.73
C ARG A 155 8.71 -1.39 -16.35
N SER A 156 9.29 -0.32 -16.93
CA SER A 156 10.65 -0.32 -17.49
C SER A 156 11.77 -0.18 -16.47
N GLY A 157 11.46 -0.06 -15.17
CA GLY A 157 12.44 0.13 -14.11
C GLY A 157 12.87 1.60 -13.89
N THR A 158 12.25 2.56 -14.58
CA THR A 158 12.55 3.98 -14.38
C THR A 158 11.93 4.46 -13.07
N ILE A 159 12.74 5.14 -12.24
CA ILE A 159 12.27 5.72 -10.97
C ILE A 159 11.95 7.19 -11.20
N ILE A 160 10.77 7.62 -10.78
CA ILE A 160 10.30 9.01 -10.84
C ILE A 160 9.68 9.42 -9.51
N LYS A 161 9.60 10.73 -9.24
CA LYS A 161 8.80 11.31 -8.15
C LYS A 161 7.54 11.94 -8.74
N ALA A 162 6.43 11.83 -8.03
CA ALA A 162 5.15 12.42 -8.40
C ALA A 162 4.45 13.00 -7.18
N THR A 163 3.82 14.15 -7.37
CA THR A 163 2.98 14.83 -6.37
C THR A 163 1.54 14.33 -6.45
N ALA A 164 0.71 14.71 -5.48
CA ALA A 164 -0.72 14.39 -5.48
C ALA A 164 -1.45 14.94 -6.73
N ASP A 165 -1.06 16.16 -7.16
CA ASP A 165 -1.67 16.81 -8.34
C ASP A 165 -1.26 16.11 -9.63
N GLU A 166 0.02 15.76 -9.80
CA GLU A 166 0.49 14.99 -10.96
C GLU A 166 -0.15 13.61 -11.06
N MET A 167 -0.51 13.00 -9.91
CA MET A 167 -1.26 11.75 -9.85
C MET A 167 -2.78 11.94 -10.00
N GLY A 168 -3.28 13.18 -10.12
CA GLY A 168 -4.71 13.46 -10.22
C GLY A 168 -5.51 12.84 -9.09
N MET A 169 -5.00 12.93 -7.84
CA MET A 169 -5.66 12.34 -6.68
C MET A 169 -6.99 13.06 -6.39
N ALA A 170 -8.06 12.29 -6.27
CA ALA A 170 -9.40 12.73 -5.93
C ALA A 170 -10.05 11.74 -4.95
N TYR A 171 -11.26 12.01 -4.50
CA TYR A 171 -11.98 11.12 -3.57
C TYR A 171 -12.00 9.66 -4.06
N ARG A 172 -11.37 8.76 -3.32
CA ARG A 172 -11.24 7.31 -3.62
C ARG A 172 -10.66 7.02 -5.00
N HIS A 173 -9.86 7.92 -5.54
CA HIS A 173 -9.34 7.82 -6.90
C HIS A 173 -7.93 8.41 -7.03
N SER A 174 -7.17 7.80 -7.96
CA SER A 174 -5.88 8.32 -8.44
C SER A 174 -5.77 8.01 -9.93
N ASN A 175 -5.38 8.99 -10.74
CA ASN A 175 -5.08 8.85 -12.17
C ASN A 175 -3.66 8.32 -12.43
N ALA A 176 -2.91 7.93 -11.39
CA ALA A 176 -1.58 7.37 -11.57
C ALA A 176 -1.60 6.21 -12.58
N PRO A 177 -0.68 6.14 -13.55
CA PRO A 177 -0.61 5.08 -14.55
C PRO A 177 -0.66 3.68 -13.91
N GLN A 178 -1.31 2.73 -14.60
CA GLN A 178 -1.53 1.39 -14.05
C GLN A 178 -0.23 0.59 -13.88
N ASP A 179 0.78 0.90 -14.67
CA ASP A 179 2.11 0.27 -14.63
C ASP A 179 3.04 0.86 -13.55
N TRP A 180 2.56 1.88 -12.81
CA TRP A 180 3.35 2.46 -11.72
C TRP A 180 3.34 1.56 -10.49
N ILE A 181 4.53 1.24 -10.00
CA ILE A 181 4.77 0.53 -8.75
C ILE A 181 5.24 1.56 -7.73
N PHE A 182 4.41 1.87 -6.75
CA PHE A 182 4.79 2.78 -5.66
C PHE A 182 5.88 2.14 -4.81
N LEU A 183 6.99 2.85 -4.61
CA LEU A 183 8.12 2.40 -3.78
C LEU A 183 8.07 3.03 -2.39
N SER A 184 7.72 4.31 -2.29
CA SER A 184 7.64 5.05 -1.04
C SER A 184 6.78 6.30 -1.17
N ALA A 185 6.43 6.89 -0.03
CA ALA A 185 5.82 8.20 0.10
C ALA A 185 6.59 9.07 1.09
N GLU A 186 6.59 10.36 0.86
CA GLU A 186 7.02 11.39 1.78
C GLU A 186 5.81 12.19 2.25
N PHE A 187 5.61 12.27 3.56
CA PHE A 187 4.46 12.92 4.18
C PHE A 187 4.88 14.14 4.98
N THR A 188 4.10 15.23 4.84
CA THR A 188 4.21 16.39 5.72
C THR A 188 3.67 16.05 7.11
N THR A 189 4.36 16.52 8.14
CA THR A 189 3.95 16.34 9.53
C THR A 189 4.14 17.63 10.32
N ILE A 190 3.44 17.75 11.42
CA ILE A 190 3.59 18.85 12.38
C ILE A 190 4.10 18.32 13.72
N ALA A 191 4.78 19.16 14.49
CA ALA A 191 5.21 18.80 15.84
C ALA A 191 3.98 18.56 16.73
N GLY A 192 4.03 17.52 17.55
CA GLY A 192 2.99 17.16 18.50
C GLY A 192 3.58 16.54 19.75
N THR A 193 2.73 16.08 20.67
CA THR A 193 3.15 15.29 21.82
C THR A 193 2.66 13.84 21.65
N ASN A 194 3.51 12.87 22.02
CA ASN A 194 3.21 11.46 21.88
C ASN A 194 1.86 11.08 22.51
N ASP A 195 1.58 11.60 23.71
CA ASP A 195 0.37 11.25 24.46
C ASP A 195 -0.89 11.75 23.77
N ILE A 196 -0.88 12.99 23.24
CA ILE A 196 -2.03 13.55 22.49
C ILE A 196 -2.25 12.76 21.21
N ILE A 197 -1.19 12.49 20.43
CA ILE A 197 -1.28 11.74 19.17
C ILE A 197 -1.85 10.34 19.44
N ARG A 198 -1.38 9.65 20.48
CA ARG A 198 -1.87 8.32 20.85
C ARG A 198 -3.32 8.34 21.35
N ALA A 199 -3.71 9.36 22.10
CA ALA A 199 -5.09 9.53 22.54
C ALA A 199 -6.01 9.70 21.32
N THR A 200 -5.66 10.59 20.38
CA THR A 200 -6.39 10.77 19.12
C THR A 200 -6.53 9.46 18.33
N MET A 201 -5.44 8.71 18.15
CA MET A 201 -5.48 7.41 17.47
C MET A 201 -6.39 6.40 18.19
N LYS A 202 -6.36 6.39 19.52
CA LYS A 202 -7.22 5.50 20.34
C LYS A 202 -8.69 5.84 20.14
N ASP A 203 -9.04 7.11 20.13
CA ASP A 203 -10.42 7.58 19.92
C ASP A 203 -10.91 7.25 18.50
N MET A 204 -10.05 7.40 17.49
CA MET A 204 -10.34 6.99 16.11
C MET A 204 -10.64 5.50 16.02
N ILE A 205 -9.82 4.64 16.65
CA ILE A 205 -10.04 3.19 16.67
C ILE A 205 -11.36 2.84 17.40
N ALA A 206 -11.63 3.48 18.53
CA ALA A 206 -12.86 3.25 19.29
C ALA A 206 -14.11 3.63 18.49
N ASN A 207 -14.09 4.80 17.84
CA ASN A 207 -15.19 5.27 16.98
C ASN A 207 -15.43 4.33 15.80
N ARG A 208 -14.36 3.79 15.21
CA ARG A 208 -14.48 2.79 14.15
C ARG A 208 -15.13 1.51 14.67
N GLY A 209 -14.71 1.03 15.83
CA GLY A 209 -15.29 -0.17 16.47
C GLY A 209 -16.77 -0.04 16.79
N ALA A 210 -17.25 1.18 17.07
CA ALA A 210 -18.66 1.45 17.29
C ALA A 210 -19.48 1.48 15.98
N ALA A 211 -18.84 1.86 14.84
CA ALA A 211 -19.53 2.06 13.57
C ALA A 211 -19.40 0.87 12.60
N GLN A 212 -18.42 -0.02 12.79
CA GLN A 212 -18.13 -1.13 11.88
C GLN A 212 -17.81 -2.40 12.66
N PRO A 213 -18.17 -3.60 12.13
CA PRO A 213 -17.79 -4.87 12.76
C PRO A 213 -16.27 -4.99 12.88
N VAL A 214 -15.75 -5.10 14.10
CA VAL A 214 -14.32 -5.30 14.38
C VAL A 214 -14.03 -6.80 14.45
N GLY A 215 -12.90 -7.23 13.88
CA GLY A 215 -12.48 -8.63 13.91
C GLY A 215 -13.20 -9.56 12.94
N VAL A 216 -14.07 -9.03 12.09
CA VAL A 216 -14.75 -9.79 11.02
C VAL A 216 -14.07 -9.52 9.69
N ARG A 217 -13.98 -10.55 8.84
CA ARG A 217 -13.39 -10.46 7.50
C ARG A 217 -14.38 -9.76 6.56
N THR A 218 -14.29 -8.44 6.47
CA THR A 218 -15.14 -7.61 5.60
C THR A 218 -14.29 -6.82 4.62
N GLY A 219 -14.84 -6.47 3.46
CA GLY A 219 -14.20 -5.57 2.49
C GLY A 219 -14.21 -4.10 2.93
N GLY A 220 -14.67 -3.78 4.15
CA GLY A 220 -14.90 -2.40 4.59
C GLY A 220 -16.07 -1.77 3.83
N SER A 221 -16.00 -0.45 3.60
CA SER A 221 -17.00 0.25 2.78
C SER A 221 -16.84 -0.16 1.32
N THR A 222 -17.76 -1.00 0.83
CA THR A 222 -17.71 -1.57 -0.52
C THR A 222 -18.05 -0.52 -1.60
N PHE A 223 -18.90 0.44 -1.25
CA PHE A 223 -19.37 1.48 -2.16
C PHE A 223 -18.85 2.86 -1.75
N ALA A 224 -18.54 3.70 -2.75
CA ALA A 224 -18.27 5.11 -2.53
C ALA A 224 -19.56 5.83 -2.12
N ASN A 225 -19.44 6.83 -1.26
CA ASN A 225 -20.59 7.68 -0.94
C ASN A 225 -20.96 8.53 -2.17
N PRO A 226 -22.23 8.57 -2.56
CA PRO A 226 -22.70 9.54 -3.55
C PRO A 226 -22.70 10.95 -2.93
N ASP A 227 -22.74 11.98 -3.79
CA ASP A 227 -22.74 13.37 -3.34
C ASP A 227 -23.89 13.65 -2.37
N GLY A 228 -23.56 14.18 -1.20
CA GLY A 228 -24.52 14.56 -0.16
C GLY A 228 -25.16 13.41 0.61
N HIS A 229 -24.84 12.15 0.33
CA HIS A 229 -25.45 10.97 0.95
C HIS A 229 -24.39 9.93 1.39
N LYS A 230 -24.82 9.06 2.33
CA LYS A 230 -24.04 7.87 2.71
C LYS A 230 -24.49 6.67 1.87
N ALA A 231 -23.57 5.77 1.54
CA ALA A 231 -23.87 4.56 0.77
C ALA A 231 -24.55 3.44 1.60
N TRP A 232 -24.81 3.70 2.88
CA TRP A 232 -25.51 2.82 3.82
C TRP A 232 -26.57 3.57 4.62
#